data_638196926e52a8c59186a667475d4d69
#
_entry.id   638196926e52a8c59186a667475d4d69
#
_cell.length_a   1.000
_cell.length_b   1.000
_cell.length_c   1.000
_cell.angle_alpha   90.00
_cell.angle_beta   90.00
_cell.angle_gamma   90.00
#
_symmetry.space_group_name_H-M   'P 1'
#
loop_
_entity.id
_entity.type
_entity.pdbx_description
1 polymer ?
#
loop_
_entity_poly.entity_id
_entity_poly.type
_entity_poly.pdbx_seq_one_letter_code
_entity_poly.pdbx_strand_id
1 'polypeptide(L)'
;MNSVFANRSEEEEIFPLTVKEIAEAQGLDKLFKATAIKEKYDKTLIENTPVFCKNGKLVIPRSLQHRAVSWYHHYLQHPGNTRLEETLRAAMYWKHMRSTVRSYVKNCKSCQVNKRRSQKYGKLPTKIVTITPWEAVCVDLIGPYTLRGKDGTEIDFMCLTMIDPASSWFEIVELPVVELSPTSSSKIKAKSHDKTKDAYFDKSSSMISTLVNRTWFSRYPRCRQIIYDNGSEFKLHFEALCDSYGIKRKPTSVKNPQANTILERVHQVIMTMLRTAEIDMANSVAPSDIATFLTNAA
;
A
#
# COMPACT_ATOMS: atom_id res chain seq x y z
N MET A 1 16.56 -6.97 12.08
CA MET A 1 15.71 -5.88 11.52
C MET A 1 16.61 -4.69 11.27
N ASN A 2 17.30 -4.69 10.14
CA ASN A 2 18.27 -3.65 9.79
C ASN A 2 17.62 -2.69 8.79
N SER A 3 17.72 -1.44 9.10
CA SER A 3 17.19 -0.23 8.52
C SER A 3 17.11 -0.22 6.99
N VAL A 4 15.91 -0.32 6.47
CA VAL A 4 15.55 -0.04 5.09
C VAL A 4 15.58 1.48 4.77
N PHE A 5 15.92 2.32 5.73
CA PHE A 5 15.88 3.79 5.64
C PHE A 5 17.25 4.45 5.71
N ALA A 6 18.32 3.77 5.31
CA ALA A 6 19.70 4.17 5.57
C ALA A 6 20.24 5.38 4.78
N ASN A 7 19.44 6.19 4.07
CA ASN A 7 19.92 7.40 3.39
C ASN A 7 18.90 8.55 3.32
N ARG A 8 18.06 8.72 4.34
CA ARG A 8 17.35 9.98 4.54
C ARG A 8 18.24 10.94 5.32
N SER A 9 18.18 12.25 5.01
CA SER A 9 18.84 13.27 5.80
C SER A 9 18.45 13.13 7.27
N GLU A 10 19.36 13.33 8.20
CA GLU A 10 19.15 13.17 9.65
C GLU A 10 17.90 13.94 10.16
N GLU A 11 17.47 15.00 9.48
CA GLU A 11 16.25 15.77 9.79
C GLU A 11 14.93 15.04 9.43
N GLU A 12 14.93 14.09 8.50
CA GLU A 12 13.76 13.29 8.12
C GLU A 12 13.59 12.01 8.94
N GLU A 13 14.66 11.56 9.62
CA GLU A 13 14.65 10.36 10.45
C GLU A 13 14.06 10.55 11.85
N ILE A 14 13.74 11.79 12.26
CA ILE A 14 13.28 12.05 13.62
C ILE A 14 11.79 11.73 13.77
N PHE A 15 11.46 10.51 13.59
CA PHE A 15 10.23 9.93 14.08
C PHE A 15 10.50 8.51 14.59
N PRO A 16 9.81 8.04 15.58
CA PRO A 16 8.59 8.62 16.20
C PRO A 16 8.91 9.77 17.15
N LEU A 17 7.94 10.69 17.36
CA LEU A 17 7.98 11.66 18.45
C LEU A 17 8.19 10.91 19.75
N THR A 18 9.29 11.11 20.44
CA THR A 18 9.54 10.43 21.68
C THR A 18 8.62 10.94 22.79
N VAL A 19 8.31 10.08 23.74
CA VAL A 19 7.48 10.47 24.89
C VAL A 19 8.11 11.65 25.64
N LYS A 20 9.45 11.71 25.70
CA LYS A 20 10.22 12.80 26.34
C LYS A 20 10.00 14.12 25.61
N GLU A 21 10.14 14.16 24.28
CA GLU A 21 9.89 15.38 23.49
C GLU A 21 8.45 15.89 23.66
N ILE A 22 7.48 14.98 23.69
CA ILE A 22 6.08 15.36 23.92
C ILE A 22 5.90 15.94 25.31
N ALA A 23 6.49 15.34 26.33
CA ALA A 23 6.43 15.84 27.71
C ALA A 23 7.06 17.24 27.84
N GLU A 24 8.22 17.44 27.25
CA GLU A 24 8.90 18.74 27.21
C GLU A 24 8.05 19.78 26.50
N ALA A 25 7.51 19.48 25.31
CA ALA A 25 6.65 20.37 24.56
C ALA A 25 5.34 20.70 25.33
N GLN A 26 4.75 19.69 26.00
CA GLN A 26 3.61 19.91 26.90
C GLN A 26 3.99 20.82 28.10
N GLY A 27 5.21 20.69 28.59
CA GLY A 27 5.75 21.51 29.69
C GLY A 27 6.04 22.97 29.30
N LEU A 28 6.47 23.22 28.08
CA LEU A 28 6.82 24.55 27.57
C LEU A 28 5.62 25.38 27.11
N ASP A 29 4.56 24.74 26.63
CA ASP A 29 3.37 25.41 26.06
C ASP A 29 2.42 25.89 27.16
N LYS A 30 2.45 27.19 27.44
CA LYS A 30 1.56 27.85 28.44
C LYS A 30 0.06 27.69 28.08
N LEU A 31 -0.28 27.79 26.79
CA LEU A 31 -1.67 27.64 26.33
C LEU A 31 -2.13 26.16 26.48
N PHE A 32 -1.23 25.25 26.23
CA PHE A 32 -1.50 23.83 26.47
C PHE A 32 -1.84 23.57 27.95
N LYS A 33 -1.05 24.08 28.89
CA LYS A 33 -1.29 23.92 30.33
C LYS A 33 -2.64 24.45 30.77
N ALA A 34 -3.01 25.66 30.29
CA ALA A 34 -4.32 26.23 30.55
C ALA A 34 -5.46 25.37 29.99
N THR A 35 -5.28 24.83 28.79
CA THR A 35 -6.24 23.91 28.15
C THR A 35 -6.34 22.59 28.88
N ALA A 36 -5.22 22.03 29.32
CA ALA A 36 -5.17 20.79 30.07
C ALA A 36 -5.97 20.84 31.39
N ILE A 37 -5.88 21.98 32.09
CA ILE A 37 -6.68 22.23 33.30
C ILE A 37 -8.16 22.38 32.95
N LYS A 38 -8.49 23.17 31.94
CA LYS A 38 -9.88 23.46 31.52
C LYS A 38 -10.59 22.19 31.01
N GLU A 39 -9.90 21.35 30.23
CA GLU A 39 -10.46 20.16 29.63
C GLU A 39 -10.22 18.88 30.45
N LYS A 40 -9.66 19.01 31.67
CA LYS A 40 -9.39 17.93 32.61
C LYS A 40 -8.62 16.78 31.96
N TYR A 41 -7.41 17.07 31.41
CA TYR A 41 -6.53 16.05 30.90
C TYR A 41 -5.93 15.23 32.04
N ASP A 42 -5.86 13.92 31.85
CA ASP A 42 -5.25 13.01 32.81
C ASP A 42 -3.73 13.06 32.71
N LYS A 43 -3.03 12.97 33.84
CA LYS A 43 -1.58 12.86 33.88
C LYS A 43 -1.19 11.40 34.04
N THR A 44 -0.54 10.84 33.05
CA THR A 44 -0.20 9.41 33.01
C THR A 44 1.32 9.25 32.84
N LEU A 45 1.89 8.21 33.44
CA LEU A 45 3.29 7.82 33.25
C LEU A 45 3.39 6.89 32.03
N ILE A 46 4.13 7.29 31.02
CA ILE A 46 4.49 6.47 29.86
C ILE A 46 6.02 6.44 29.80
N GLU A 47 6.62 5.26 29.74
CA GLU A 47 8.09 5.10 29.77
C GLU A 47 8.76 5.90 30.89
N ASN A 48 8.20 5.86 32.11
CA ASN A 48 8.62 6.65 33.26
C ASN A 48 8.60 8.18 33.08
N THR A 49 7.93 8.67 32.03
CA THR A 49 7.79 10.11 31.74
C THR A 49 6.35 10.56 31.96
N PRO A 50 6.09 11.60 32.77
CA PRO A 50 4.75 12.09 33.01
C PRO A 50 4.26 12.90 31.80
N VAL A 51 3.17 12.46 31.18
CA VAL A 51 2.55 13.11 30.01
C VAL A 51 1.06 13.32 30.22
N PHE A 52 0.50 14.31 29.55
CA PHE A 52 -0.94 14.53 29.55
C PHE A 52 -1.62 13.69 28.48
N CYS A 53 -2.67 12.98 28.90
CA CYS A 53 -3.52 12.14 28.08
C CYS A 53 -4.98 12.61 28.16
N LYS A 54 -5.77 12.23 27.17
CA LYS A 54 -7.24 12.37 27.17
C LYS A 54 -7.87 11.08 26.70
N ASN A 55 -8.68 10.47 27.53
CA ASN A 55 -9.30 9.16 27.25
C ASN A 55 -8.27 8.10 26.81
N GLY A 56 -7.15 7.99 27.51
CA GLY A 56 -6.07 7.07 27.19
C GLY A 56 -5.22 7.42 25.96
N LYS A 57 -5.46 8.57 25.31
CA LYS A 57 -4.72 9.01 24.12
C LYS A 57 -3.78 10.15 24.46
N LEU A 58 -2.57 10.09 23.90
CA LEU A 58 -1.52 11.07 24.12
C LEU A 58 -1.91 12.41 23.51
N VAL A 59 -1.93 13.48 24.33
CA VAL A 59 -2.28 14.82 23.83
C VAL A 59 -1.06 15.48 23.19
N ILE A 60 -1.15 15.81 21.93
CA ILE A 60 -0.04 16.42 21.17
C ILE A 60 -0.13 17.94 21.17
N PRO A 61 0.87 18.65 21.72
CA PRO A 61 0.95 20.11 21.69
C PRO A 61 0.99 20.66 20.26
N ARG A 62 0.53 21.89 20.09
CA ARG A 62 0.43 22.53 18.77
C ARG A 62 1.74 22.54 17.98
N SER A 63 2.87 22.72 18.66
CA SER A 63 4.21 22.71 18.06
C SER A 63 4.58 21.40 17.36
N LEU A 64 4.06 20.26 17.84
CA LEU A 64 4.37 18.92 17.34
C LEU A 64 3.30 18.34 16.38
N GLN A 65 2.12 18.98 16.28
CA GLN A 65 1.01 18.45 15.47
C GLN A 65 1.37 18.33 13.99
N HIS A 66 2.03 19.34 13.42
CA HIS A 66 2.44 19.33 12.01
C HIS A 66 3.43 18.19 11.73
N ARG A 67 4.42 18.01 12.60
CA ARG A 67 5.43 16.93 12.48
C ARG A 67 4.75 15.56 12.56
N ALA A 68 3.85 15.35 13.51
CA ALA A 68 3.09 14.10 13.61
C ALA A 68 2.29 13.79 12.33
N VAL A 69 1.54 14.79 11.82
CA VAL A 69 0.74 14.64 10.60
C VAL A 69 1.63 14.37 9.39
N SER A 70 2.73 15.11 9.26
CA SER A 70 3.69 14.97 8.16
C SER A 70 4.25 13.57 8.10
N TRP A 71 4.77 13.10 9.23
CA TRP A 71 5.39 11.78 9.28
C TRP A 71 4.40 10.66 8.93
N TYR A 72 3.25 10.59 9.59
CA TYR A 72 2.26 9.55 9.30
C TYR A 72 1.75 9.63 7.85
N HIS A 73 1.67 10.83 7.28
CA HIS A 73 1.28 11.00 5.90
C HIS A 73 2.30 10.38 4.92
N HIS A 74 3.60 10.59 5.16
CA HIS A 74 4.67 9.99 4.35
C HIS A 74 4.83 8.50 4.64
N TYR A 75 4.86 8.10 5.90
CA TYR A 75 4.99 6.70 6.31
C TYR A 75 3.90 5.79 5.73
N LEU A 76 2.66 6.26 5.73
CA LEU A 76 1.51 5.54 5.16
C LEU A 76 1.35 5.76 3.65
N GLN A 77 2.37 6.25 2.96
CA GLN A 77 2.37 6.49 1.52
C GLN A 77 1.22 7.40 1.07
N HIS A 78 1.16 8.58 1.67
CA HIS A 78 0.22 9.64 1.31
C HIS A 78 -1.28 9.24 1.38
N PRO A 79 -1.78 8.72 2.49
CA PRO A 79 -3.18 8.34 2.62
C PRO A 79 -4.11 9.55 2.47
N GLY A 80 -5.39 9.28 2.23
CA GLY A 80 -6.44 10.30 2.30
C GLY A 80 -6.66 10.82 3.73
N ASN A 81 -7.30 11.97 3.86
CA ASN A 81 -7.54 12.62 5.14
C ASN A 81 -8.28 11.73 6.16
N THR A 82 -9.23 10.90 5.74
CA THR A 82 -9.99 10.02 6.64
C THR A 82 -9.08 8.94 7.25
N ARG A 83 -8.36 8.18 6.43
CA ARG A 83 -7.44 7.13 6.91
C ARG A 83 -6.36 7.73 7.82
N LEU A 84 -5.77 8.86 7.43
CA LEU A 84 -4.74 9.52 8.24
C LEU A 84 -5.29 10.00 9.58
N GLU A 85 -6.49 10.62 9.60
CA GLU A 85 -7.15 11.04 10.83
C GLU A 85 -7.44 9.86 11.76
N GLU A 86 -7.97 8.77 11.24
CA GLU A 86 -8.29 7.56 12.01
C GLU A 86 -7.05 6.94 12.62
N THR A 87 -5.96 6.82 11.87
CA THR A 87 -4.67 6.31 12.36
C THR A 87 -4.12 7.17 13.49
N LEU A 88 -4.07 8.48 13.32
CA LEU A 88 -3.60 9.39 14.36
C LEU A 88 -4.51 9.36 15.58
N ARG A 89 -5.82 9.31 15.38
CA ARG A 89 -6.83 9.28 16.45
C ARG A 89 -6.80 7.99 17.26
N ALA A 90 -6.21 6.92 16.75
CA ALA A 90 -6.05 5.68 17.51
C ALA A 90 -5.17 5.87 18.76
N ALA A 91 -4.07 6.62 18.64
CA ALA A 91 -3.08 6.80 19.71
C ALA A 91 -2.97 8.25 20.24
N MET A 92 -3.39 9.23 19.47
CA MET A 92 -3.16 10.66 19.74
C MET A 92 -4.45 11.45 19.80
N TYR A 93 -4.39 12.60 20.50
CA TYR A 93 -5.49 13.53 20.59
C TYR A 93 -5.00 14.98 20.53
N TRP A 94 -5.70 15.82 19.79
CA TRP A 94 -5.69 17.29 19.89
C TRP A 94 -6.98 17.87 19.35
N LYS A 95 -7.30 19.07 19.81
CA LYS A 95 -8.51 19.78 19.37
C LYS A 95 -8.41 20.16 17.89
N HIS A 96 -9.48 19.89 17.12
CA HIS A 96 -9.54 20.16 15.68
C HIS A 96 -8.58 19.31 14.83
N MET A 97 -8.19 18.09 15.29
CA MET A 97 -7.34 17.17 14.55
C MET A 97 -7.77 17.00 13.08
N ARG A 98 -9.07 16.82 12.84
CA ARG A 98 -9.64 16.68 11.49
C ARG A 98 -9.30 17.87 10.58
N SER A 99 -9.38 19.08 11.10
CA SER A 99 -9.05 20.30 10.35
C SER A 99 -7.56 20.36 10.01
N THR A 100 -6.69 20.05 10.98
CA THR A 100 -5.23 20.01 10.79
C THR A 100 -4.84 18.99 9.73
N VAL A 101 -5.34 17.77 9.84
CA VAL A 101 -5.08 16.69 8.89
C VAL A 101 -5.57 17.04 7.49
N ARG A 102 -6.80 17.54 7.39
CA ARG A 102 -7.38 17.95 6.10
C ARG A 102 -6.60 19.06 5.41
N SER A 103 -6.15 20.05 6.18
CA SER A 103 -5.33 21.15 5.66
C SER A 103 -3.99 20.62 5.14
N TYR A 104 -3.33 19.75 5.90
CA TYR A 104 -2.06 19.16 5.50
C TYR A 104 -2.19 18.36 4.19
N VAL A 105 -3.11 17.40 4.13
CA VAL A 105 -3.32 16.55 2.94
C VAL A 105 -3.70 17.38 1.72
N LYS A 106 -4.53 18.43 1.89
CA LYS A 106 -4.91 19.33 0.80
C LYS A 106 -3.71 20.06 0.21
N ASN A 107 -2.73 20.44 1.04
CA ASN A 107 -1.56 21.21 0.63
C ASN A 107 -0.34 20.37 0.26
N CYS A 108 -0.42 19.06 0.40
CA CYS A 108 0.66 18.15 -0.01
C CYS A 108 0.82 18.16 -1.54
N LYS A 109 2.00 18.58 -2.02
CA LYS A 109 2.31 18.71 -3.45
C LYS A 109 2.21 17.37 -4.17
N SER A 110 2.82 16.32 -3.61
CA SER A 110 2.77 14.96 -4.17
C SER A 110 1.33 14.45 -4.32
N CYS A 111 0.47 14.71 -3.31
CA CYS A 111 -0.95 14.37 -3.41
C CYS A 111 -1.69 15.17 -4.48
N GLN A 112 -1.37 16.43 -4.65
CA GLN A 112 -2.04 17.29 -5.64
C GLN A 112 -1.70 16.88 -7.07
N VAL A 113 -0.46 16.48 -7.32
CA VAL A 113 0.01 16.08 -8.67
C VAL A 113 -0.50 14.68 -9.03
N ASN A 114 -0.41 13.73 -8.09
CA ASN A 114 -0.61 12.31 -8.39
C ASN A 114 -2.03 11.81 -8.17
N LYS A 115 -2.78 12.39 -7.24
CA LYS A 115 -4.14 11.93 -6.96
C LYS A 115 -5.13 12.50 -7.96
N ARG A 116 -5.78 11.61 -8.70
CA ARG A 116 -6.90 12.00 -9.56
C ARG A 116 -8.02 12.60 -8.71
N ARG A 117 -8.56 13.74 -9.12
CA ARG A 117 -9.81 14.25 -8.55
C ARG A 117 -10.90 13.25 -8.84
N SER A 118 -11.49 12.65 -7.80
CA SER A 118 -12.65 11.80 -7.97
C SER A 118 -13.79 12.63 -8.54
N GLN A 119 -14.18 12.38 -9.77
CA GLN A 119 -15.48 12.85 -10.26
C GLN A 119 -16.56 12.09 -9.49
N LYS A 120 -17.48 12.81 -8.91
CA LYS A 120 -18.65 12.23 -8.28
C LYS A 120 -19.59 11.74 -9.40
N TYR A 121 -19.41 10.52 -9.84
CA TYR A 121 -20.48 9.81 -10.53
C TYR A 121 -21.59 9.58 -9.50
N GLY A 122 -22.86 9.65 -9.94
CA GLY A 122 -24.00 9.42 -9.08
C GLY A 122 -23.88 8.12 -8.27
N LYS A 123 -24.67 7.98 -7.21
CA LYS A 123 -24.65 6.76 -6.39
C LYS A 123 -24.92 5.55 -7.28
N LEU A 124 -23.93 4.69 -7.41
CA LEU A 124 -24.16 3.37 -8.00
C LEU A 124 -25.14 2.60 -7.10
N PRO A 125 -26.06 1.83 -7.68
CA PRO A 125 -26.98 1.00 -6.90
C PRO A 125 -26.16 0.09 -5.97
N THR A 126 -26.60 0.00 -4.72
CA THR A 126 -25.94 -0.82 -3.70
C THR A 126 -26.05 -2.28 -4.14
N LYS A 127 -24.94 -2.86 -4.56
CA LYS A 127 -24.86 -4.29 -4.83
C LYS A 127 -24.60 -4.98 -3.51
N ILE A 128 -25.58 -5.65 -2.95
CA ILE A 128 -25.40 -6.51 -1.79
C ILE A 128 -24.68 -7.75 -2.28
N VAL A 129 -23.39 -7.84 -2.04
CA VAL A 129 -22.60 -9.05 -2.27
C VAL A 129 -22.40 -9.66 -0.89
N THR A 130 -23.19 -10.68 -0.58
CA THR A 130 -22.97 -11.48 0.63
C THR A 130 -21.86 -12.47 0.30
N ILE A 131 -20.62 -12.07 0.51
CA ILE A 131 -19.46 -12.95 0.36
C ILE A 131 -18.91 -13.21 1.76
N THR A 132 -18.90 -14.48 2.14
CA THR A 132 -18.25 -14.93 3.37
C THR A 132 -16.75 -14.77 3.24
N PRO A 133 -16.03 -14.28 4.26
CA PRO A 133 -14.56 -14.22 4.21
C PRO A 133 -13.96 -15.57 3.83
N TRP A 134 -12.93 -15.53 2.97
CA TRP A 134 -12.22 -16.69 2.44
C TRP A 134 -13.04 -17.61 1.50
N GLU A 135 -14.25 -17.25 1.14
CA GLU A 135 -15.05 -18.03 0.19
C GLU A 135 -14.57 -17.84 -1.26
N ALA A 136 -14.12 -16.64 -1.58
CA ALA A 136 -13.62 -16.30 -2.90
C ALA A 136 -12.25 -15.63 -2.83
N VAL A 137 -11.43 -15.81 -3.86
CA VAL A 137 -10.24 -15.01 -4.10
C VAL A 137 -10.28 -14.45 -5.52
N CYS A 138 -9.95 -13.17 -5.66
CA CYS A 138 -9.75 -12.52 -6.94
C CYS A 138 -8.24 -12.47 -7.21
N VAL A 139 -7.83 -12.85 -8.42
CA VAL A 139 -6.42 -12.91 -8.82
C VAL A 139 -6.25 -12.13 -10.12
N ASP A 140 -5.17 -11.33 -10.20
CA ASP A 140 -4.87 -10.53 -11.38
C ASP A 140 -3.37 -10.17 -11.44
N LEU A 141 -2.88 -9.75 -12.60
CA LEU A 141 -1.54 -9.23 -12.79
C LEU A 141 -1.55 -7.70 -12.86
N ILE A 142 -0.56 -7.09 -12.26
CA ILE A 142 -0.35 -5.65 -12.33
C ILE A 142 1.03 -5.34 -12.91
N GLY A 143 1.10 -4.46 -13.89
CA GLY A 143 2.34 -4.11 -14.59
C GLY A 143 2.38 -4.66 -16.03
N PRO A 144 3.55 -4.64 -16.71
CA PRO A 144 4.82 -4.13 -16.16
C PRO A 144 4.82 -2.61 -15.96
N TYR A 145 5.51 -2.16 -14.92
CA TYR A 145 5.75 -0.74 -14.64
C TYR A 145 7.24 -0.48 -14.56
N THR A 146 7.66 0.67 -15.06
CA THR A 146 9.04 1.14 -14.95
C THR A 146 9.09 2.26 -13.92
N LEU A 147 9.90 2.09 -12.89
CA LEU A 147 10.26 3.14 -11.94
C LEU A 147 11.61 3.73 -12.35
N ARG A 148 11.71 5.05 -12.27
CA ARG A 148 12.94 5.78 -12.63
C ARG A 148 13.58 6.35 -11.39
N GLY A 149 14.84 5.96 -11.15
CA GLY A 149 15.70 6.57 -10.15
C GLY A 149 16.26 7.92 -10.62
N LYS A 150 16.74 8.74 -9.69
CA LYS A 150 17.43 10.01 -9.99
C LYS A 150 18.72 9.86 -10.78
N ASP A 151 19.39 8.76 -10.54
CA ASP A 151 20.64 8.38 -11.20
C ASP A 151 20.41 7.89 -12.66
N GLY A 152 19.15 7.92 -13.12
CA GLY A 152 18.75 7.42 -14.43
C GLY A 152 18.57 5.90 -14.48
N THR A 153 18.66 5.19 -13.34
CA THR A 153 18.32 3.76 -13.29
C THR A 153 16.84 3.55 -13.55
N GLU A 154 16.51 2.57 -14.37
CA GLU A 154 15.14 2.13 -14.62
C GLU A 154 14.96 0.72 -14.07
N ILE A 155 13.90 0.52 -13.30
CA ILE A 155 13.53 -0.77 -12.74
C ILE A 155 12.13 -1.11 -13.21
N ASP A 156 12.05 -2.18 -13.95
CA ASP A 156 10.76 -2.75 -14.33
C ASP A 156 10.32 -3.75 -13.27
N PHE A 157 9.04 -3.72 -12.91
CA PHE A 157 8.45 -4.73 -12.05
C PHE A 157 7.05 -5.11 -12.54
N MET A 158 6.68 -6.34 -12.26
CA MET A 158 5.38 -6.92 -12.51
C MET A 158 4.98 -7.81 -11.34
N CYS A 159 3.75 -7.69 -10.86
CA CYS A 159 3.30 -8.41 -9.69
C CYS A 159 2.02 -9.19 -9.94
N LEU A 160 1.90 -10.32 -9.24
CA LEU A 160 0.66 -11.04 -9.05
C LEU A 160 -0.04 -10.48 -7.82
N THR A 161 -1.32 -10.18 -7.93
CA THR A 161 -2.15 -9.63 -6.87
C THR A 161 -3.30 -10.57 -6.56
N MET A 162 -3.59 -10.74 -5.28
CA MET A 162 -4.65 -11.61 -4.77
C MET A 162 -5.43 -10.90 -3.68
N ILE A 163 -6.75 -10.96 -3.72
CA ILE A 163 -7.59 -10.33 -2.70
C ILE A 163 -8.81 -11.20 -2.37
N ASP A 164 -9.12 -11.32 -1.08
CA ASP A 164 -10.43 -11.76 -0.62
C ASP A 164 -11.41 -10.59 -0.67
N PRO A 165 -12.43 -10.64 -1.54
CA PRO A 165 -13.36 -9.51 -1.71
C PRO A 165 -14.25 -9.26 -0.48
N ALA A 166 -14.37 -10.20 0.44
CA ALA A 166 -15.19 -10.05 1.64
C ALA A 166 -14.44 -9.36 2.77
N SER A 167 -13.21 -9.79 3.08
CA SER A 167 -12.38 -9.20 4.13
C SER A 167 -11.53 -8.03 3.65
N SER A 168 -11.33 -7.91 2.32
CA SER A 168 -10.34 -7.03 1.69
C SER A 168 -8.89 -7.39 2.05
N TRP A 169 -8.65 -8.61 2.54
CA TRP A 169 -7.29 -9.11 2.73
C TRP A 169 -6.59 -9.24 1.38
N PHE A 170 -5.40 -8.66 1.29
CA PHE A 170 -4.68 -8.48 0.04
C PHE A 170 -3.25 -9.01 0.14
N GLU A 171 -2.82 -9.72 -0.91
CA GLU A 171 -1.45 -10.17 -1.10
C GLU A 171 -0.93 -9.69 -2.44
N ILE A 172 0.35 -9.34 -2.47
CA ILE A 172 1.08 -8.96 -3.67
C ILE A 172 2.41 -9.71 -3.69
N VAL A 173 2.77 -10.25 -4.85
CA VAL A 173 4.04 -10.94 -5.04
C VAL A 173 4.64 -10.59 -6.39
N GLU A 174 5.91 -10.24 -6.39
CA GLU A 174 6.65 -9.90 -7.60
C GLU A 174 6.86 -11.15 -8.47
N LEU A 175 6.73 -10.99 -9.80
CA LEU A 175 7.08 -12.03 -10.76
C LEU A 175 8.60 -12.09 -10.95
N PRO A 176 9.18 -13.29 -11.01
CA PRO A 176 10.60 -13.44 -11.29
C PRO A 176 10.94 -12.96 -12.70
N VAL A 177 12.10 -12.35 -12.81
CA VAL A 177 12.72 -11.95 -14.08
C VAL A 177 13.60 -13.09 -14.58
N VAL A 178 13.43 -13.43 -15.84
CA VAL A 178 14.26 -14.43 -16.54
C VAL A 178 15.17 -13.70 -17.51
N GLU A 179 16.48 -13.86 -17.32
CA GLU A 179 17.49 -13.36 -18.23
C GLU A 179 17.64 -14.31 -19.44
N LEU A 180 17.69 -13.74 -20.63
CA LEU A 180 17.95 -14.51 -21.86
C LEU A 180 19.45 -14.77 -21.95
N SER A 181 19.87 -16.02 -21.80
CA SER A 181 21.26 -16.38 -22.05
C SER A 181 21.61 -16.19 -23.54
N PRO A 182 22.83 -15.70 -23.85
CA PRO A 182 23.22 -15.35 -25.24
C PRO A 182 23.23 -16.53 -26.21
N THR A 183 23.09 -17.77 -25.73
CA THR A 183 23.12 -18.99 -26.54
C THR A 183 21.75 -19.43 -27.08
N SER A 184 20.66 -18.81 -26.69
CA SER A 184 19.29 -19.22 -27.12
C SER A 184 18.64 -18.32 -28.19
N SER A 185 19.45 -17.59 -28.97
CA SER A 185 18.99 -16.60 -29.99
C SER A 185 18.26 -17.20 -31.20
N SER A 186 17.78 -18.43 -31.16
CA SER A 186 17.01 -19.00 -32.26
C SER A 186 15.63 -19.42 -31.79
N LYS A 187 14.61 -18.64 -32.20
CA LYS A 187 13.18 -19.00 -32.30
C LYS A 187 12.16 -18.42 -31.31
N ILE A 188 12.47 -17.46 -30.47
CA ILE A 188 11.37 -16.73 -29.81
C ILE A 188 11.33 -15.30 -30.32
N LYS A 189 10.55 -15.04 -31.37
CA LYS A 189 10.15 -13.69 -31.75
C LYS A 189 9.19 -13.17 -30.68
N ALA A 190 9.74 -12.58 -29.64
CA ALA A 190 8.94 -11.83 -28.68
C ALA A 190 8.30 -10.63 -29.43
N LYS A 191 6.96 -10.54 -29.39
CA LYS A 191 6.20 -9.38 -29.82
C LYS A 191 6.33 -8.28 -28.77
N SER A 192 7.53 -7.82 -28.47
CA SER A 192 7.74 -6.61 -27.70
C SER A 192 8.31 -5.54 -28.64
N HIS A 193 7.75 -4.34 -28.58
CA HIS A 193 8.17 -3.20 -29.39
C HIS A 193 9.55 -2.64 -28.98
N ASP A 194 10.20 -3.21 -27.97
CA ASP A 194 11.51 -2.77 -27.50
C ASP A 194 12.55 -3.87 -27.70
N LYS A 195 13.49 -3.62 -28.61
CA LYS A 195 14.51 -4.58 -29.07
C LYS A 195 15.76 -4.64 -28.18
N THR A 196 15.75 -4.08 -26.97
CA THR A 196 16.95 -3.88 -26.13
C THR A 196 16.91 -4.60 -24.77
N LYS A 197 15.84 -5.32 -24.43
CA LYS A 197 15.76 -6.00 -23.13
C LYS A 197 16.08 -7.49 -23.25
N ASP A 198 17.22 -7.88 -22.71
CA ASP A 198 17.67 -9.29 -22.61
C ASP A 198 16.98 -10.07 -21.47
N ALA A 199 15.92 -9.53 -20.90
CA ALA A 199 15.19 -10.12 -19.77
C ALA A 199 13.67 -9.93 -19.91
N TYR A 200 12.88 -10.87 -19.35
CA TYR A 200 11.42 -10.79 -19.33
C TYR A 200 10.85 -11.33 -18.02
N PHE A 201 9.63 -10.90 -17.65
CA PHE A 201 8.91 -11.44 -16.49
C PHE A 201 8.33 -12.81 -16.82
N ASP A 202 8.61 -13.81 -15.98
CA ASP A 202 8.00 -15.14 -16.11
C ASP A 202 6.54 -15.10 -15.64
N LYS A 203 5.65 -14.91 -16.60
CA LYS A 203 4.19 -15.01 -16.40
C LYS A 203 3.63 -16.32 -17.00
N SER A 204 4.44 -17.35 -17.07
CA SER A 204 3.97 -18.67 -17.48
C SER A 204 2.91 -19.19 -16.48
N SER A 205 1.96 -19.96 -17.01
CA SER A 205 0.91 -20.56 -16.17
C SER A 205 1.50 -21.42 -15.04
N SER A 206 2.65 -22.05 -15.26
CA SER A 206 3.38 -22.81 -14.24
C SER A 206 3.89 -21.90 -13.11
N MET A 207 4.49 -20.75 -13.45
CA MET A 207 4.97 -19.79 -12.46
C MET A 207 3.80 -19.18 -11.68
N ILE A 208 2.76 -18.73 -12.36
CA ILE A 208 1.57 -18.17 -11.71
C ILE A 208 0.92 -19.18 -10.76
N SER A 209 0.79 -20.46 -11.18
CA SER A 209 0.25 -21.49 -10.29
C SER A 209 1.11 -21.71 -9.05
N THR A 210 2.44 -21.70 -9.21
CA THR A 210 3.39 -21.83 -8.10
C THR A 210 3.27 -20.66 -7.11
N LEU A 211 3.20 -19.43 -7.62
CA LEU A 211 3.06 -18.24 -6.79
C LEU A 211 1.74 -18.22 -6.04
N VAL A 212 0.61 -18.51 -6.70
CA VAL A 212 -0.71 -18.60 -6.06
C VAL A 212 -0.73 -19.68 -4.98
N ASN A 213 -0.18 -20.86 -5.27
CA ASN A 213 -0.12 -21.95 -4.31
C ASN A 213 0.70 -21.56 -3.07
N ARG A 214 1.90 -21.04 -3.28
CA ARG A 214 2.82 -20.65 -2.19
C ARG A 214 2.30 -19.49 -1.37
N THR A 215 1.73 -18.46 -2.01
CA THR A 215 1.37 -17.21 -1.34
C THR A 215 -0.02 -17.24 -0.76
N TRP A 216 -0.97 -17.93 -1.41
CA TRP A 216 -2.37 -17.93 -0.97
C TRP A 216 -2.80 -19.29 -0.41
N PHE A 217 -2.80 -20.36 -1.22
CA PHE A 217 -3.41 -21.62 -0.82
C PHE A 217 -2.69 -22.33 0.33
N SER A 218 -1.36 -22.14 0.46
CA SER A 218 -0.58 -22.71 1.56
C SER A 218 -0.68 -21.92 2.87
N ARG A 219 -1.23 -20.70 2.85
CA ARG A 219 -1.23 -19.77 3.99
C ARG A 219 -2.61 -19.47 4.54
N TYR A 220 -3.63 -19.49 3.70
CA TYR A 220 -5.00 -19.09 4.02
C TYR A 220 -5.99 -20.21 3.84
N PRO A 221 -7.20 -20.08 4.44
CA PRO A 221 -8.26 -21.05 4.25
C PRO A 221 -8.58 -21.27 2.77
N ARG A 222 -8.88 -22.51 2.40
CA ARG A 222 -9.21 -22.86 1.02
C ARG A 222 -10.49 -22.15 0.58
N CYS A 223 -10.39 -21.35 -0.48
CA CYS A 223 -11.55 -20.69 -1.07
C CYS A 223 -12.40 -21.70 -1.87
N ARG A 224 -13.68 -21.43 -2.01
CA ARG A 224 -14.60 -22.22 -2.85
C ARG A 224 -14.52 -21.83 -4.32
N GLN A 225 -14.20 -20.57 -4.60
CA GLN A 225 -14.10 -20.05 -5.95
C GLN A 225 -12.93 -19.12 -6.13
N ILE A 226 -12.38 -19.12 -7.34
CA ILE A 226 -11.34 -18.18 -7.77
C ILE A 226 -11.82 -17.38 -8.97
N ILE A 227 -11.64 -16.07 -8.92
CA ILE A 227 -12.07 -15.11 -9.94
C ILE A 227 -10.81 -14.53 -10.57
N TYR A 228 -10.68 -14.62 -11.89
CA TYR A 228 -9.50 -14.18 -12.64
C TYR A 228 -9.88 -13.76 -14.05
N ASP A 229 -9.00 -13.05 -14.74
CA ASP A 229 -9.23 -12.72 -16.14
C ASP A 229 -8.98 -13.93 -17.06
N ASN A 230 -9.30 -13.79 -18.34
CA ASN A 230 -9.19 -14.87 -19.29
C ASN A 230 -7.81 -14.93 -19.99
N GLY A 231 -6.76 -14.44 -19.35
CA GLY A 231 -5.38 -14.42 -19.83
C GLY A 231 -4.80 -15.84 -19.99
N SER A 232 -3.78 -15.97 -20.83
CA SER A 232 -3.09 -17.25 -21.08
C SER A 232 -2.33 -17.78 -19.86
N GLU A 233 -1.91 -16.91 -18.97
CA GLU A 233 -1.25 -17.16 -17.70
C GLU A 233 -2.12 -17.93 -16.71
N PHE A 234 -3.44 -17.80 -16.83
CA PHE A 234 -4.43 -18.47 -15.98
C PHE A 234 -5.03 -19.73 -16.65
N LYS A 235 -4.33 -20.33 -17.60
CA LYS A 235 -4.72 -21.58 -18.26
C LYS A 235 -3.88 -22.78 -17.75
N LEU A 236 -4.11 -23.94 -18.30
CA LEU A 236 -3.30 -25.15 -18.11
C LEU A 236 -2.92 -25.44 -16.63
N HIS A 237 -1.68 -25.11 -16.23
CA HIS A 237 -1.17 -25.43 -14.89
C HIS A 237 -1.96 -24.73 -13.77
N PHE A 238 -2.40 -23.49 -14.01
CA PHE A 238 -3.25 -22.77 -13.06
C PHE A 238 -4.63 -23.41 -12.93
N GLU A 239 -5.22 -23.83 -14.03
CA GLU A 239 -6.50 -24.56 -14.03
C GLU A 239 -6.35 -25.90 -13.33
N ALA A 240 -5.29 -26.68 -13.62
CA ALA A 240 -4.99 -27.92 -12.95
C ALA A 240 -4.79 -27.75 -11.42
N LEU A 241 -4.12 -26.67 -11.00
CA LEU A 241 -4.00 -26.34 -9.59
C LEU A 241 -5.37 -26.11 -8.95
N CYS A 242 -6.23 -25.31 -9.55
CA CYS A 242 -7.58 -25.03 -9.03
C CYS A 242 -8.40 -26.33 -8.93
N ASP A 243 -8.32 -27.19 -9.93
CA ASP A 243 -9.04 -28.47 -9.96
C ASP A 243 -8.52 -29.42 -8.88
N SER A 244 -7.20 -29.47 -8.64
CA SER A 244 -6.61 -30.29 -7.58
C SER A 244 -7.08 -29.91 -6.17
N TYR A 245 -7.37 -28.63 -5.94
CA TYR A 245 -7.95 -28.13 -4.68
C TYR A 245 -9.48 -28.17 -4.65
N GLY A 246 -10.14 -28.58 -5.74
CA GLY A 246 -11.61 -28.56 -5.87
C GLY A 246 -12.19 -27.14 -5.85
N ILE A 247 -11.46 -26.16 -6.36
CA ILE A 247 -11.84 -24.76 -6.40
C ILE A 247 -12.59 -24.46 -7.68
N LYS A 248 -13.79 -23.87 -7.57
CA LYS A 248 -14.58 -23.47 -8.73
C LYS A 248 -13.92 -22.30 -9.45
N ARG A 249 -13.56 -22.49 -10.70
CA ARG A 249 -13.01 -21.47 -11.57
C ARG A 249 -14.10 -20.54 -12.09
N LYS A 250 -13.85 -19.22 -12.00
CA LYS A 250 -14.76 -18.17 -12.48
C LYS A 250 -14.00 -17.15 -13.30
N PRO A 251 -13.66 -17.48 -14.56
CA PRO A 251 -13.03 -16.51 -15.44
C PRO A 251 -13.97 -15.33 -15.71
N THR A 252 -13.46 -14.11 -15.63
CA THR A 252 -14.22 -12.91 -15.96
C THR A 252 -14.33 -12.79 -17.48
N SER A 253 -15.55 -12.52 -17.97
CA SER A 253 -15.73 -12.25 -19.39
C SER A 253 -15.57 -10.77 -19.68
N VAL A 254 -15.16 -10.43 -20.90
CA VAL A 254 -15.09 -9.05 -21.41
C VAL A 254 -16.40 -8.29 -21.23
N LYS A 255 -17.52 -9.00 -21.11
CA LYS A 255 -18.87 -8.44 -20.91
C LYS A 255 -19.24 -8.18 -19.44
N ASN A 256 -18.42 -8.62 -18.48
CA ASN A 256 -18.69 -8.40 -17.05
C ASN A 256 -17.44 -7.89 -16.31
N PRO A 257 -16.94 -6.69 -16.63
CA PRO A 257 -15.77 -6.11 -16.00
C PRO A 257 -15.95 -5.85 -14.50
N GLN A 258 -17.20 -5.82 -14.02
CA GLN A 258 -17.49 -5.55 -12.60
C GLN A 258 -17.04 -6.66 -11.63
N ALA A 259 -16.75 -7.86 -12.13
CA ALA A 259 -16.33 -8.96 -11.28
C ALA A 259 -14.93 -8.72 -10.67
N ASN A 260 -14.08 -7.93 -11.33
CA ASN A 260 -12.71 -7.61 -10.88
C ASN A 260 -12.55 -6.16 -10.38
N THR A 261 -13.66 -5.42 -10.24
CA THR A 261 -13.64 -3.99 -9.85
C THR A 261 -12.93 -3.74 -8.51
N ILE A 262 -12.90 -4.74 -7.62
CA ILE A 262 -12.21 -4.63 -6.32
C ILE A 262 -10.71 -4.60 -6.57
N LEU A 263 -10.16 -5.52 -7.37
CA LEU A 263 -8.75 -5.52 -7.74
C LEU A 263 -8.35 -4.29 -8.55
N GLU A 264 -9.16 -3.88 -9.53
CA GLU A 264 -8.91 -2.65 -10.28
C GLU A 264 -8.77 -1.43 -9.37
N ARG A 265 -9.61 -1.34 -8.33
CA ARG A 265 -9.50 -0.25 -7.34
C ARG A 265 -8.23 -0.35 -6.52
N VAL A 266 -7.82 -1.55 -6.09
CA VAL A 266 -6.55 -1.78 -5.39
C VAL A 266 -5.37 -1.42 -6.30
N HIS A 267 -5.39 -1.84 -7.56
CA HIS A 267 -4.37 -1.48 -8.55
C HIS A 267 -4.26 0.04 -8.73
N GLN A 268 -5.38 0.77 -8.77
CA GLN A 268 -5.36 2.24 -8.81
C GLN A 268 -4.71 2.85 -7.56
N VAL A 269 -4.93 2.27 -6.39
CA VAL A 269 -4.29 2.72 -5.14
C VAL A 269 -2.79 2.46 -5.19
N ILE A 270 -2.37 1.25 -5.57
CA ILE A 270 -0.95 0.88 -5.73
C ILE A 270 -0.26 1.83 -6.72
N MET A 271 -0.87 2.05 -7.90
CA MET A 271 -0.32 2.97 -8.89
C MET A 271 -0.20 4.41 -8.39
N THR A 272 -1.17 4.86 -7.61
CA THR A 272 -1.10 6.20 -7.01
C THR A 272 0.02 6.28 -5.99
N MET A 273 0.22 5.24 -5.18
CA MET A 273 1.31 5.15 -4.21
C MET A 273 2.67 5.14 -4.90
N LEU A 274 2.84 4.32 -5.95
CA LEU A 274 4.08 4.25 -6.72
C LEU A 274 4.45 5.59 -7.36
N ARG A 275 3.50 6.26 -8.03
CA ARG A 275 3.74 7.59 -8.60
C ARG A 275 4.08 8.64 -7.55
N THR A 276 3.46 8.54 -6.38
CA THR A 276 3.75 9.46 -5.28
C THR A 276 5.13 9.20 -4.71
N ALA A 277 5.48 7.93 -4.53
CA ALA A 277 6.81 7.52 -4.09
C ALA A 277 7.91 7.92 -5.11
N GLU A 278 7.66 7.79 -6.41
CA GLU A 278 8.60 8.19 -7.46
C GLU A 278 8.96 9.69 -7.38
N ILE A 279 8.00 10.55 -7.03
CA ILE A 279 8.26 11.98 -6.80
C ILE A 279 9.04 12.22 -5.49
N ASP A 280 8.74 11.48 -4.43
CA ASP A 280 9.44 11.58 -3.16
C ASP A 280 10.84 10.92 -3.24
N MET A 281 10.95 9.79 -3.96
CA MET A 281 12.22 9.09 -4.27
C MET A 281 13.12 9.91 -5.21
N ALA A 282 12.56 10.84 -5.95
CA ALA A 282 13.37 11.82 -6.67
C ALA A 282 14.36 12.51 -5.72
N ASN A 283 14.30 12.26 -4.44
CA ASN A 283 15.24 12.76 -3.43
C ASN A 283 16.16 11.69 -2.79
N SER A 284 15.93 10.37 -2.79
CA SER A 284 16.81 9.45 -2.02
C SER A 284 16.51 7.95 -1.94
N VAL A 285 16.26 7.13 -2.93
CA VAL A 285 16.08 5.67 -2.64
C VAL A 285 16.75 4.75 -3.66
N ALA A 286 17.37 3.67 -3.14
CA ALA A 286 17.98 2.60 -3.91
C ALA A 286 16.93 1.59 -4.44
N PRO A 287 17.23 0.92 -5.57
CA PRO A 287 16.32 0.00 -6.25
C PRO A 287 15.86 -1.23 -5.46
N SER A 288 16.61 -1.64 -4.44
CA SER A 288 16.33 -2.83 -3.63
C SER A 288 15.08 -2.73 -2.74
N ASP A 289 14.45 -1.55 -2.69
CA ASP A 289 13.41 -1.27 -1.68
C ASP A 289 11.98 -1.39 -2.20
N ILE A 290 11.79 -1.71 -3.50
CA ILE A 290 10.44 -1.78 -4.11
C ILE A 290 9.61 -2.91 -3.52
N ALA A 291 10.21 -4.09 -3.30
CA ALA A 291 9.51 -5.22 -2.69
C ALA A 291 9.06 -4.89 -1.26
N THR A 292 9.93 -4.21 -0.50
CA THR A 292 9.62 -3.72 0.85
C THR A 292 8.57 -2.61 0.81
N PHE A 293 8.64 -1.72 -0.17
CA PHE A 293 7.63 -0.68 -0.40
C PHE A 293 6.25 -1.28 -0.68
N LEU A 294 6.17 -2.25 -1.58
CA LEU A 294 4.91 -2.93 -1.92
C LEU A 294 4.34 -3.72 -0.72
N THR A 295 5.20 -4.35 0.07
CA THR A 295 4.80 -5.07 1.29
C THR A 295 4.26 -4.11 2.37
N ASN A 296 4.83 -2.91 2.50
CA ASN A 296 4.36 -1.90 3.45
C ASN A 296 3.11 -1.15 2.97
N ALA A 297 2.81 -1.20 1.67
CA ALA A 297 1.64 -0.57 1.07
C ALA A 297 0.37 -1.44 1.15
N ALA A 298 0.54 -2.76 1.30
CA ALA A 298 -0.55 -3.73 1.47
C ALA A 298 -1.04 -3.78 2.92
#